data_902629775c6abe3dbc89c747ecefce4c
#
_entry.id   902629775c6abe3dbc89c747ecefce4c
#
_cell.length_a   1.000
_cell.length_b   1.000
_cell.length_c   1.000
_cell.angle_alpha   90.00
_cell.angle_beta   90.00
_cell.angle_gamma   90.00
#
_symmetry.space_group_name_H-M   'P 1'
#
loop_
_entity.id
_entity.type
_entity.pdbx_description
1 polymer ?
#
loop_
_entity_poly.entity_id
_entity_poly.type
_entity_poly.pdbx_seq_one_letter_code
_entity_poly.pdbx_strand_id
1 'polypeptide(L)'
;MKKIIIAIISSLCLLSCTISYKFNGTVINYDIIKSIAVKDFTNQAAMVYAPLASTFNEALKDVYTKQTRLDLVEANGDLELEGEIVGYDITPMAVTSNASSAETRLTLRIRVRYTNNTNHEE
;
A
#
# COMPACT_ATOMS: atom_id res chain seq x y z
N MET A 1 0.61 45.45 28.30
CA MET A 1 1.73 44.50 28.30
C MET A 1 1.20 43.05 28.39
N LYS A 2 0.43 42.70 29.40
CA LYS A 2 -0.11 41.31 29.52
C LYS A 2 -0.89 40.82 28.29
N LYS A 3 -1.69 41.68 27.67
CA LYS A 3 -2.48 41.33 26.46
C LYS A 3 -1.60 41.09 25.23
N ILE A 4 -0.48 41.77 25.11
CA ILE A 4 0.49 41.61 24.02
C ILE A 4 1.25 40.28 24.14
N ILE A 5 1.61 39.92 25.38
CA ILE A 5 2.30 38.65 25.68
C ILE A 5 1.40 37.46 25.37
N ILE A 6 0.10 37.55 25.70
CA ILE A 6 -0.89 36.51 25.38
C ILE A 6 -1.06 36.37 23.87
N ALA A 7 -1.08 37.46 23.11
CA ALA A 7 -1.18 37.43 21.65
C ALA A 7 0.05 36.80 21.00
N ILE A 8 1.25 37.05 21.51
CA ILE A 8 2.50 36.47 21.03
C ILE A 8 2.55 34.95 21.29
N ILE A 9 2.13 34.52 22.49
CA ILE A 9 2.07 33.10 22.87
C ILE A 9 1.02 32.37 22.01
N SER A 10 -0.13 32.98 21.75
CA SER A 10 -1.16 32.40 20.89
C SER A 10 -0.67 32.27 19.43
N SER A 11 0.09 33.24 18.94
CA SER A 11 0.66 33.18 17.57
C SER A 11 1.74 32.11 17.42
N LEU A 12 2.49 31.83 18.49
CA LEU A 12 3.55 30.80 18.50
C LEU A 12 2.98 29.38 18.49
N CYS A 13 1.80 29.15 19.06
CA CYS A 13 1.12 27.86 19.07
C CYS A 13 0.57 27.43 17.70
N LEU A 14 0.35 28.38 16.78
CA LEU A 14 -0.16 28.10 15.44
C LEU A 14 0.90 27.59 14.46
N LEU A 15 2.18 27.70 14.80
CA LEU A 15 3.30 27.27 13.96
C LEU A 15 3.81 25.84 14.28
N SER A 16 3.21 25.16 15.26
CA SER A 16 3.71 23.88 15.79
C SER A 16 3.05 22.63 15.18
N CYS A 17 2.30 22.73 14.09
CA CYS A 17 1.74 21.57 13.42
C CYS A 17 2.56 21.20 12.17
N THR A 18 3.82 20.80 12.33
CA THR A 18 4.49 19.99 11.35
C THR A 18 4.09 18.52 11.59
N ILE A 19 3.05 18.06 10.91
CA ILE A 19 2.73 16.64 10.84
C ILE A 19 3.83 15.97 10.02
N SER A 20 4.83 15.45 10.71
CA SER A 20 5.82 14.58 10.07
C SER A 20 5.22 13.19 9.95
N TYR A 21 4.63 12.86 8.81
CA TYR A 21 4.36 11.50 8.42
C TYR A 21 5.71 10.82 8.15
N LYS A 22 6.33 10.25 9.18
CA LYS A 22 7.34 9.23 9.00
C LYS A 22 6.63 7.94 8.59
N PHE A 23 6.42 7.77 7.30
CA PHE A 23 6.30 6.44 6.74
C PHE A 23 7.63 5.72 7.05
N ASN A 24 7.56 4.69 7.91
CA ASN A 24 8.64 3.70 8.04
C ASN A 24 8.64 2.82 6.79
N GLY A 25 8.82 3.43 5.63
CA GLY A 25 8.99 2.80 4.36
C GLY A 25 10.24 3.38 3.72
N THR A 26 11.05 2.54 3.17
CA THR A 26 12.21 2.91 2.36
C THR A 26 11.77 3.99 1.36
N VAL A 27 12.31 5.18 1.49
CA VAL A 27 12.04 6.24 0.52
C VAL A 27 12.64 5.80 -0.79
N ILE A 28 11.80 5.58 -1.80
CA ILE A 28 12.26 5.25 -3.15
C ILE A 28 13.11 6.41 -3.64
N ASN A 29 14.38 6.14 -3.93
CA ASN A 29 15.25 7.12 -4.55
C ASN A 29 14.99 7.16 -6.06
N TYR A 30 14.13 8.06 -6.51
CA TYR A 30 13.74 8.21 -7.91
C TYR A 30 14.86 8.68 -8.84
N ASP A 31 16.01 9.10 -8.31
CA ASP A 31 17.19 9.43 -9.13
C ASP A 31 17.88 8.17 -9.67
N ILE A 32 17.78 7.07 -8.90
CA ILE A 32 18.41 5.78 -9.20
C ILE A 32 17.37 4.78 -9.70
N ILE A 33 16.21 4.72 -9.03
CA ILE A 33 15.17 3.75 -9.29
C ILE A 33 14.08 4.41 -10.13
N LYS A 34 13.93 3.97 -11.37
CA LYS A 34 13.01 4.56 -12.36
C LYS A 34 11.93 3.61 -12.81
N SER A 35 12.16 2.30 -12.72
CA SER A 35 11.26 1.28 -13.23
C SER A 35 10.93 0.20 -12.22
N ILE A 36 9.74 -0.38 -12.38
CA ILE A 36 9.29 -1.52 -11.59
C ILE A 36 8.67 -2.58 -12.49
N ALA A 37 9.10 -3.82 -12.32
CA ALA A 37 8.46 -4.99 -12.92
C ALA A 37 7.55 -5.64 -11.87
N VAL A 38 6.25 -5.67 -12.13
CA VAL A 38 5.27 -6.35 -11.30
C VAL A 38 4.86 -7.63 -12.00
N LYS A 39 5.37 -8.76 -11.52
CA LYS A 39 4.99 -10.08 -12.02
C LYS A 39 3.60 -10.45 -11.52
N ASP A 40 2.87 -11.22 -12.31
CA ASP A 40 1.52 -11.62 -11.96
C ASP A 40 1.53 -12.58 -10.75
N PHE A 41 0.77 -12.19 -9.73
CA PHE A 41 0.55 -13.01 -8.55
C PHE A 41 -0.37 -14.18 -8.91
N THR A 42 0.06 -15.37 -8.57
CA THR A 42 -0.72 -16.59 -8.75
C THR A 42 -1.59 -16.88 -7.54
N ASN A 43 -2.75 -17.48 -7.75
CA ASN A 43 -3.63 -17.89 -6.65
C ASN A 43 -3.28 -19.31 -6.21
N GLN A 44 -2.71 -19.44 -5.01
CA GLN A 44 -2.38 -20.69 -4.32
C GLN A 44 -3.29 -20.95 -3.11
N ALA A 45 -4.33 -20.14 -2.94
CA ALA A 45 -5.27 -20.31 -1.83
C ALA A 45 -6.09 -21.60 -2.01
N ALA A 46 -6.46 -22.24 -0.90
CA ALA A 46 -7.30 -23.45 -0.91
C ALA A 46 -8.68 -23.19 -1.52
N MET A 47 -9.24 -22.00 -1.31
CA MET A 47 -10.47 -21.55 -1.98
C MET A 47 -10.07 -20.80 -3.25
N VAL A 48 -10.48 -21.32 -4.40
CA VAL A 48 -10.17 -20.72 -5.70
C VAL A 48 -11.37 -19.92 -6.18
N TYR A 49 -11.19 -18.60 -6.22
CA TYR A 49 -12.06 -17.71 -6.98
C TYR A 49 -11.29 -17.24 -8.21
N ALA A 50 -11.65 -17.76 -9.37
CA ALA A 50 -10.87 -17.58 -10.60
C ALA A 50 -10.54 -16.12 -10.97
N PRO A 51 -11.46 -15.14 -10.82
CA PRO A 51 -11.14 -13.75 -11.14
C PRO A 51 -10.24 -13.04 -10.12
N LEU A 52 -9.99 -13.63 -8.93
CA LEU A 52 -9.28 -12.97 -7.85
C LEU A 52 -7.86 -12.54 -8.25
N ALA A 53 -7.11 -13.44 -8.86
CA ALA A 53 -5.73 -13.17 -9.23
C ALA A 53 -5.63 -12.06 -10.29
N SER A 54 -6.45 -12.09 -11.33
CA SER A 54 -6.47 -11.06 -12.38
C SER A 54 -6.87 -9.69 -11.81
N THR A 55 -7.95 -9.64 -11.04
CA THR A 55 -8.41 -8.39 -10.41
C THR A 55 -7.37 -7.82 -9.46
N PHE A 56 -6.70 -8.69 -8.67
CA PHE A 56 -5.63 -8.26 -7.77
C PHE A 56 -4.43 -7.71 -8.54
N ASN A 57 -3.98 -8.42 -9.59
CA ASN A 57 -2.85 -8.01 -10.40
C ASN A 57 -3.10 -6.67 -11.12
N GLU A 58 -4.28 -6.49 -11.70
CA GLU A 58 -4.67 -5.22 -12.32
C GLU A 58 -4.70 -4.08 -11.31
N ALA A 59 -5.32 -4.28 -10.14
CA ALA A 59 -5.38 -3.28 -9.09
C ALA A 59 -3.98 -2.92 -8.56
N LEU A 60 -3.09 -3.90 -8.39
CA LEU A 60 -1.73 -3.69 -7.93
C LEU A 60 -0.91 -2.87 -8.93
N LYS A 61 -0.96 -3.22 -10.22
CA LYS A 61 -0.29 -2.48 -11.30
C LYS A 61 -0.82 -1.04 -11.40
N ASP A 62 -2.12 -0.87 -11.25
CA ASP A 62 -2.78 0.44 -11.27
C ASP A 62 -2.33 1.34 -10.10
N VAL A 63 -2.19 0.79 -8.89
CA VAL A 63 -1.66 1.51 -7.73
C VAL A 63 -0.23 2.01 -7.98
N TYR A 64 0.66 1.16 -8.48
CA TYR A 64 2.03 1.57 -8.77
C TYR A 64 2.09 2.63 -9.85
N THR A 65 1.31 2.51 -10.91
CA THR A 65 1.26 3.50 -12.00
C THR A 65 0.72 4.85 -11.54
N LYS A 66 -0.30 4.86 -10.67
CA LYS A 66 -0.95 6.10 -10.24
C LYS A 66 -0.31 6.77 -9.02
N GLN A 67 0.31 5.98 -8.13
CA GLN A 67 0.80 6.49 -6.85
C GLN A 67 2.32 6.62 -6.80
N THR A 68 3.04 6.15 -7.80
CA THR A 68 4.49 6.29 -7.90
C THR A 68 4.89 6.96 -9.21
N ARG A 69 6.16 7.37 -9.30
CA ARG A 69 6.77 7.89 -10.54
C ARG A 69 7.54 6.81 -11.29
N LEU A 70 7.32 5.54 -10.94
CA LEU A 70 8.03 4.43 -11.55
C LEU A 70 7.35 4.05 -12.87
N ASP A 71 8.16 3.79 -13.88
CA ASP A 71 7.69 3.23 -15.13
C ASP A 71 7.42 1.74 -14.93
N LEU A 72 6.20 1.30 -15.23
CA LEU A 72 5.83 -0.10 -15.18
C LEU A 72 6.40 -0.81 -16.40
N VAL A 73 7.26 -1.80 -16.17
CA VAL A 73 7.86 -2.63 -17.21
C VAL A 73 7.49 -4.10 -17.01
N GLU A 74 7.55 -4.90 -18.07
CA GLU A 74 7.19 -6.32 -18.00
C GLU A 74 8.27 -7.17 -17.34
N ALA A 75 9.54 -6.80 -17.51
CA ALA A 75 10.67 -7.53 -16.94
C ALA A 75 11.89 -6.60 -16.80
N ASN A 76 12.87 -7.05 -16.00
CA ASN A 76 14.14 -6.34 -15.78
C ASN A 76 13.96 -4.89 -15.30
N GLY A 77 12.98 -4.64 -14.42
CA GLY A 77 12.85 -3.38 -13.73
C GLY A 77 13.96 -3.15 -12.71
N ASP A 78 14.20 -1.89 -12.35
CA ASP A 78 15.10 -1.55 -11.23
C ASP A 78 14.59 -2.17 -9.92
N LEU A 79 13.27 -2.24 -9.79
CA LEU A 79 12.57 -3.00 -8.77
C LEU A 79 11.82 -4.16 -9.42
N GLU A 80 11.79 -5.29 -8.72
CA GLU A 80 10.93 -6.41 -9.09
C GLU A 80 10.03 -6.80 -7.92
N LEU A 81 8.77 -6.99 -8.22
CA LEU A 81 7.75 -7.43 -7.28
C LEU A 81 7.10 -8.69 -7.82
N GLU A 82 7.17 -9.77 -7.06
CA GLU A 82 6.52 -11.02 -7.38
C GLU A 82 5.87 -11.61 -6.13
N GLY A 83 4.89 -12.48 -6.32
CA GLY A 83 4.27 -13.11 -5.18
C GLY A 83 3.13 -14.05 -5.52
N GLU A 84 2.45 -14.47 -4.48
CA GLU A 84 1.34 -15.39 -4.56
C GLU A 84 0.26 -15.07 -3.54
N ILE A 85 -0.98 -15.34 -3.89
CA ILE A 85 -2.13 -15.29 -2.98
C ILE A 85 -2.18 -16.63 -2.28
N VAL A 86 -1.94 -16.64 -0.95
CA VAL A 86 -1.85 -17.87 -0.15
C VAL A 86 -3.07 -18.12 0.72
N GLY A 87 -3.97 -17.14 0.84
CA GLY A 87 -5.19 -17.31 1.60
C GLY A 87 -6.30 -16.38 1.13
N TYR A 88 -7.52 -16.92 1.11
CA TYR A 88 -8.74 -16.23 0.78
C TYR A 88 -9.83 -16.75 1.69
N ASP A 89 -10.22 -15.98 2.70
CA ASP A 89 -11.19 -16.36 3.69
C ASP A 89 -12.35 -15.37 3.75
N ILE A 90 -13.56 -15.90 3.78
CA ILE A 90 -14.79 -15.12 3.91
C ILE A 90 -15.39 -15.41 5.26
N THR A 91 -15.52 -14.40 6.09
CA THR A 91 -16.10 -14.51 7.44
C THR A 91 -17.33 -13.60 7.55
N PRO A 92 -18.53 -14.17 7.80
CA PRO A 92 -19.70 -13.36 8.11
C PRO A 92 -19.47 -12.58 9.40
N MET A 93 -19.78 -11.29 9.38
CA MET A 93 -19.75 -10.45 10.59
C MET A 93 -21.11 -10.51 11.29
N ALA A 94 -21.10 -10.47 12.61
CA ALA A 94 -22.34 -10.41 13.39
C ALA A 94 -23.10 -9.12 13.05
N VAL A 95 -24.39 -9.27 12.73
CA VAL A 95 -25.28 -8.13 12.49
C VAL A 95 -25.60 -7.51 13.84
N THR A 96 -25.17 -6.26 14.05
CA THR A 96 -25.68 -5.47 15.17
C THR A 96 -27.10 -5.03 14.86
N SER A 97 -27.95 -4.94 15.88
CA SER A 97 -29.40 -4.70 15.80
C SER A 97 -29.81 -3.44 14.99
N ASN A 98 -28.89 -2.58 14.64
CA ASN A 98 -29.08 -1.36 13.85
C ASN A 98 -28.54 -1.41 12.42
N ALA A 99 -27.98 -2.53 11.98
CA ALA A 99 -27.45 -2.68 10.62
C ALA A 99 -28.52 -3.28 9.69
N SER A 100 -28.85 -2.54 8.65
CA SER A 100 -29.84 -2.97 7.63
C SER A 100 -29.30 -4.05 6.67
N SER A 101 -28.05 -4.44 6.79
CA SER A 101 -27.42 -5.44 5.92
C SER A 101 -26.39 -6.27 6.69
N ALA A 102 -26.27 -7.55 6.35
CA ALA A 102 -25.22 -8.41 6.84
C ALA A 102 -23.89 -7.99 6.23
N GLU A 103 -22.90 -7.71 7.07
CA GLU A 103 -21.55 -7.43 6.61
C GLU A 103 -20.74 -8.72 6.51
N THR A 104 -19.90 -8.80 5.51
CA THR A 104 -18.98 -9.91 5.28
C THR A 104 -17.54 -9.40 5.25
N ARG A 105 -16.68 -10.00 6.04
CA ARG A 105 -15.25 -9.71 6.03
C ARG A 105 -14.55 -10.62 5.04
N LEU A 106 -13.88 -10.04 4.08
CA LEU A 106 -12.96 -10.72 3.19
C LEU A 106 -11.53 -10.57 3.73
N THR A 107 -10.85 -11.69 3.95
CA THR A 107 -9.44 -11.71 4.34
C THR A 107 -8.62 -12.31 3.23
N LEU A 108 -7.70 -11.52 2.70
CA LEU A 108 -6.75 -11.92 1.68
C LEU A 108 -5.35 -11.97 2.30
N ARG A 109 -4.68 -13.11 2.15
CA ARG A 109 -3.27 -13.27 2.54
C ARG A 109 -2.43 -13.43 1.31
N ILE A 110 -1.40 -12.61 1.22
CA ILE A 110 -0.42 -12.63 0.12
C ILE A 110 0.97 -12.88 0.67
N ARG A 111 1.78 -13.57 -0.11
CA ARG A 111 3.23 -13.67 0.09
C ARG A 111 3.88 -12.86 -1.00
N VAL A 112 4.76 -11.95 -0.63
CA VAL A 112 5.42 -11.02 -1.56
C VAL A 112 6.92 -11.22 -1.46
N ARG A 113 7.58 -11.26 -2.61
CA ARG A 113 9.03 -11.11 -2.76
C ARG A 113 9.29 -9.80 -3.50
N TYR A 114 10.12 -9.00 -2.90
CA TYR A 114 10.57 -7.73 -3.45
C TYR A 114 12.08 -7.81 -3.68
N THR A 115 12.54 -7.42 -4.85
CA THR A 115 13.96 -7.38 -5.20
C THR A 115 14.32 -6.00 -5.70
N ASN A 116 15.41 -5.45 -5.20
CA ASN A 116 15.98 -4.21 -5.67
C ASN A 116 17.24 -4.52 -6.48
N ASN A 117 17.13 -4.40 -7.81
CA ASN A 117 18.22 -4.72 -8.73
C ASN A 117 19.31 -3.64 -8.81
N THR A 118 19.07 -2.45 -8.23
CA THR A 118 20.05 -1.34 -8.25
C THR A 118 21.14 -1.52 -7.21
N ASN A 119 20.86 -2.19 -6.09
CA ASN A 119 21.80 -2.44 -5.01
C ASN A 119 21.85 -3.92 -4.58
N HIS A 120 21.22 -4.82 -5.33
CA HIS A 120 21.18 -6.28 -5.06
C HIS A 120 20.69 -6.64 -3.64
N GLU A 121 19.80 -5.83 -3.07
CA GLU A 121 19.13 -6.14 -1.80
C GLU A 121 17.81 -6.89 -2.06
N GLU A 122 17.66 -8.04 -1.39
CA GLU A 122 16.44 -8.85 -1.34
C GLU A 122 15.67 -8.64 -0.03
#